data_21f20e26b0758ffe18090a73941d8238
#
_entry.id   21f20e26b0758ffe18090a73941d8238
#
_cell.length_a   1.000
_cell.length_b   1.000
_cell.length_c   1.000
_cell.angle_alpha   90.00
_cell.angle_beta   90.00
_cell.angle_gamma   90.00
#
_symmetry.space_group_name_H-M   'P 1'
#
loop_
_entity.id
_entity.type
_entity.pdbx_description
1 polymer ?
#
loop_
_entity_poly.entity_id
_entity_poly.type
_entity_poly.pdbx_seq_one_letter_code
_entity_poly.pdbx_strand_id
1 'polypeptide(L)'
;SPDGKKIIFTSTRNGDLDLYTMNLDGSDVRQITTELGYDGGAWFSPDSKKIVWRASRPTTDEDVKVYKELYAQGLVMPTQMEVFVANADGSDAKQITRIGKANWAPNFTPDGKHIIFASNHEYERGFPFNLYLMKLDGNGVTKISHDGGFDAFPAFSPDGKKFIFSSNRNNGGTHATNLFICDWIL
;
A
#
# COMPACT_ATOMS: atom_id res chain seq x y z
N SER A 1 10.70 8.44 6.88
CA SER A 1 10.16 8.13 8.21
C SER A 1 9.74 9.41 8.92
N PRO A 2 8.66 9.40 9.75
CA PRO A 2 8.21 10.59 10.49
C PRO A 2 9.27 11.22 11.41
N ASP A 3 10.20 10.41 11.93
CA ASP A 3 11.32 10.92 12.75
C ASP A 3 12.47 11.54 11.92
N GLY A 4 12.33 11.59 10.58
CA GLY A 4 13.29 12.20 9.66
C GLY A 4 14.62 11.47 9.51
N LYS A 5 14.72 10.17 9.84
CA LYS A 5 16.00 9.45 9.82
C LYS A 5 16.16 8.49 8.66
N LYS A 6 15.09 7.94 8.13
CA LYS A 6 15.14 6.89 7.10
C LYS A 6 14.26 7.22 5.89
N ILE A 7 14.67 6.69 4.75
CA ILE A 7 13.89 6.58 3.53
C ILE A 7 13.56 5.10 3.34
N ILE A 8 12.31 4.76 3.01
CA ILE A 8 11.90 3.44 2.55
C ILE A 8 11.56 3.52 1.07
N PHE A 9 12.00 2.52 0.30
CA PHE A 9 11.80 2.52 -1.16
C PHE A 9 11.79 1.10 -1.72
N THR A 10 11.19 0.92 -2.88
CA THR A 10 11.25 -0.34 -3.64
C THR A 10 12.43 -0.33 -4.60
N SER A 11 13.13 -1.45 -4.74
CA SER A 11 14.29 -1.58 -5.64
C SER A 11 14.39 -2.98 -6.22
N THR A 12 14.89 -3.04 -7.47
CA THR A 12 15.15 -4.29 -8.21
C THR A 12 16.58 -4.78 -8.09
N ARG A 13 17.39 -4.19 -7.22
CA ARG A 13 18.86 -4.42 -7.17
C ARG A 13 19.30 -5.85 -6.91
N ASN A 14 18.46 -6.66 -6.28
CA ASN A 14 18.74 -8.08 -5.98
C ASN A 14 17.93 -9.04 -6.86
N GLY A 15 17.37 -8.56 -7.98
CA GLY A 15 16.70 -9.40 -8.98
C GLY A 15 15.21 -9.61 -8.71
N ASP A 16 14.65 -8.94 -7.71
CA ASP A 16 13.21 -8.87 -7.44
C ASP A 16 12.80 -7.46 -7.01
N LEU A 17 11.50 -7.23 -6.83
CA LEU A 17 10.92 -5.96 -6.38
C LEU A 17 10.78 -5.97 -4.86
N ASP A 18 11.85 -5.63 -4.17
CA ASP A 18 11.94 -5.65 -2.71
C ASP A 18 11.94 -4.26 -2.08
N LEU A 19 11.51 -4.20 -0.82
CA LEU A 19 11.64 -3.01 0.01
C LEU A 19 13.06 -2.89 0.57
N TYR A 20 13.55 -1.67 0.59
CA TYR A 20 14.82 -1.27 1.17
C TYR A 20 14.63 -0.03 2.05
N THR A 21 15.49 0.11 3.04
CA THR A 21 15.66 1.36 3.80
C THR A 21 17.07 1.90 3.64
N MET A 22 17.23 3.21 3.81
CA MET A 22 18.53 3.87 3.86
C MET A 22 18.46 5.12 4.74
N ASN A 23 19.59 5.66 5.13
CA ASN A 23 19.69 6.97 5.73
C ASN A 23 19.38 8.07 4.71
N LEU A 24 19.10 9.31 5.17
CA LEU A 24 18.79 10.44 4.28
C LEU A 24 19.93 10.82 3.35
N ASP A 25 21.18 10.52 3.73
CA ASP A 25 22.37 10.74 2.92
C ASP A 25 22.68 9.61 1.92
N GLY A 26 21.79 8.59 1.86
CA GLY A 26 21.94 7.42 1.00
C GLY A 26 22.81 6.30 1.57
N SER A 27 23.36 6.47 2.76
CA SER A 27 24.15 5.43 3.44
C SER A 27 23.27 4.38 4.12
N ASP A 28 23.86 3.30 4.63
CA ASP A 28 23.20 2.22 5.38
C ASP A 28 22.00 1.63 4.64
N VAL A 29 22.20 1.31 3.36
CA VAL A 29 21.15 0.65 2.55
C VAL A 29 20.95 -0.77 3.03
N ARG A 30 19.71 -1.12 3.45
CA ARG A 30 19.34 -2.43 3.95
C ARG A 30 18.12 -2.96 3.22
N GLN A 31 18.18 -4.22 2.80
CA GLN A 31 17.04 -4.93 2.27
C GLN A 31 16.08 -5.31 3.42
N ILE A 32 14.79 -5.10 3.21
CA ILE A 32 13.73 -5.33 4.21
C ILE A 32 12.91 -6.56 3.86
N THR A 33 12.61 -6.79 2.58
CA THR A 33 11.87 -7.96 2.09
C THR A 33 12.75 -8.81 1.18
N THR A 34 12.49 -10.12 1.14
CA THR A 34 13.28 -11.08 0.37
C THR A 34 12.43 -12.20 -0.24
N GLU A 35 11.12 -12.19 -0.01
CA GLU A 35 10.21 -13.20 -0.55
C GLU A 35 9.86 -12.90 -2.00
N LEU A 36 9.82 -13.93 -2.84
CA LEU A 36 9.48 -13.78 -4.26
C LEU A 36 8.14 -13.07 -4.44
N GLY A 37 8.15 -12.01 -5.25
CA GLY A 37 6.98 -11.22 -5.59
C GLY A 37 7.21 -9.73 -5.46
N TYR A 38 6.19 -8.97 -5.76
CA TYR A 38 6.24 -7.51 -5.65
C TYR A 38 6.08 -7.06 -4.20
N ASP A 39 6.98 -6.24 -3.72
CA ASP A 39 6.88 -5.47 -2.48
C ASP A 39 7.00 -3.98 -2.77
N GLY A 40 5.98 -3.18 -2.45
CA GLY A 40 6.05 -1.75 -2.75
C GLY A 40 4.96 -0.90 -2.14
N GLY A 41 5.12 0.42 -2.33
CA GLY A 41 4.21 1.42 -1.81
C GLY A 41 4.19 1.46 -0.28
N ALA A 42 5.37 1.34 0.34
CA ALA A 42 5.52 1.27 1.79
C ALA A 42 5.43 2.64 2.47
N TRP A 43 4.84 2.64 3.67
CA TRP A 43 4.77 3.78 4.57
C TRP A 43 5.20 3.40 5.98
N PHE A 44 5.86 4.32 6.68
CA PHE A 44 6.13 4.18 8.11
C PHE A 44 4.91 4.52 8.95
N SER A 45 4.79 3.88 10.10
CA SER A 45 3.85 4.29 11.14
C SER A 45 4.22 5.67 11.72
N PRO A 46 3.25 6.40 12.32
CA PRO A 46 3.51 7.72 12.91
C PRO A 46 4.66 7.76 13.92
N ASP A 47 4.91 6.66 14.64
CA ASP A 47 6.01 6.51 15.60
C ASP A 47 7.31 5.98 14.97
N SER A 48 7.35 5.81 13.65
CA SER A 48 8.48 5.26 12.87
C SER A 48 8.91 3.84 13.23
N LYS A 49 8.09 3.08 14.00
CA LYS A 49 8.48 1.73 14.48
C LYS A 49 7.97 0.60 13.60
N LYS A 50 6.98 0.86 12.77
CA LYS A 50 6.39 -0.12 11.86
C LYS A 50 6.39 0.39 10.43
N ILE A 51 6.20 -0.54 9.51
CA ILE A 51 5.94 -0.27 8.10
C ILE A 51 4.69 -1.02 7.66
N VAL A 52 3.96 -0.46 6.71
CA VAL A 52 2.86 -1.07 5.98
C VAL A 52 3.16 -0.99 4.49
N TRP A 53 2.85 -2.04 3.72
CA TRP A 53 3.02 -2.05 2.28
C TRP A 53 2.05 -3.00 1.60
N ARG A 54 2.00 -2.96 0.29
CA ARG A 54 1.30 -3.97 -0.51
C ARG A 54 2.29 -4.93 -1.14
N ALA A 55 1.90 -6.20 -1.22
CA ALA A 55 2.73 -7.22 -1.84
C ALA A 55 1.90 -8.24 -2.61
N SER A 56 2.50 -8.81 -3.65
CA SER A 56 2.03 -10.05 -4.28
C SER A 56 2.92 -11.21 -3.85
N ARG A 57 2.33 -12.40 -3.75
CA ARG A 57 3.06 -13.62 -3.41
C ARG A 57 2.62 -14.72 -4.38
N PRO A 58 3.31 -14.87 -5.54
CA PRO A 58 3.04 -15.96 -6.47
C PRO A 58 3.35 -17.29 -5.80
N THR A 59 2.39 -18.23 -5.75
CA THR A 59 2.51 -19.49 -5.01
C THR A 59 2.47 -20.70 -5.89
N THR A 60 1.85 -20.63 -7.08
CA THR A 60 1.86 -21.73 -8.04
C THR A 60 2.97 -21.55 -9.07
N ASP A 61 3.40 -22.65 -9.71
CA ASP A 61 4.41 -22.57 -10.78
C ASP A 61 3.98 -21.63 -11.90
N GLU A 62 2.69 -21.61 -12.24
CA GLU A 62 2.14 -20.72 -13.26
C GLU A 62 2.19 -19.25 -12.82
N ASP A 63 1.80 -18.92 -11.58
CA ASP A 63 1.88 -17.55 -11.05
C ASP A 63 3.34 -17.07 -11.03
N VAL A 64 4.27 -17.92 -10.61
CA VAL A 64 5.71 -17.61 -10.60
C VAL A 64 6.22 -17.35 -12.01
N LYS A 65 5.81 -18.16 -12.98
CA LYS A 65 6.17 -17.99 -14.39
C LYS A 65 5.65 -16.64 -14.92
N VAL A 66 4.36 -16.36 -14.73
CA VAL A 66 3.73 -15.09 -15.15
C VAL A 66 4.42 -13.89 -14.48
N TYR A 67 4.68 -13.97 -13.18
CA TYR A 67 5.40 -12.92 -12.47
C TYR A 67 6.77 -12.64 -13.07
N LYS A 68 7.59 -13.67 -13.32
CA LYS A 68 8.92 -13.54 -13.91
C LYS A 68 8.90 -13.01 -15.34
N GLU A 69 7.94 -13.45 -16.15
CA GLU A 69 7.76 -12.95 -17.51
C GLU A 69 7.40 -11.46 -17.56
N LEU A 70 6.53 -11.00 -16.66
CA LEU A 70 6.19 -9.59 -16.51
C LEU A 70 7.37 -8.78 -15.98
N TYR A 71 8.03 -9.29 -14.94
CA TYR A 71 9.19 -8.65 -14.33
C TYR A 71 10.30 -8.42 -15.36
N ALA A 72 10.58 -9.40 -16.23
CA ALA A 72 11.56 -9.27 -17.32
C ALA A 72 11.21 -8.15 -18.32
N GLN A 73 9.96 -7.75 -18.39
CA GLN A 73 9.46 -6.64 -19.23
C GLN A 73 9.36 -5.32 -18.44
N GLY A 74 9.79 -5.28 -17.19
CA GLY A 74 9.63 -4.11 -16.31
C GLY A 74 8.19 -3.88 -15.83
N LEU A 75 7.37 -4.92 -15.83
CA LEU A 75 5.95 -4.87 -15.47
C LEU A 75 5.66 -5.73 -14.24
N VAL A 76 4.59 -5.40 -13.54
CA VAL A 76 3.99 -6.24 -12.49
C VAL A 76 2.48 -6.31 -12.67
N MET A 77 1.88 -7.44 -12.30
CA MET A 77 0.44 -7.56 -12.26
C MET A 77 -0.12 -6.66 -11.14
N PRO A 78 -1.02 -5.73 -11.44
CA PRO A 78 -1.55 -4.81 -10.42
C PRO A 78 -2.62 -5.43 -9.52
N THR A 79 -2.99 -6.67 -9.77
CA THR A 79 -4.01 -7.45 -9.04
C THR A 79 -3.37 -8.48 -8.13
N GLN A 80 -4.18 -9.12 -7.26
CA GLN A 80 -3.70 -10.12 -6.30
C GLN A 80 -2.62 -9.57 -5.36
N MET A 81 -2.83 -8.35 -4.91
CA MET A 81 -1.97 -7.69 -3.93
C MET A 81 -2.67 -7.61 -2.60
N GLU A 82 -1.96 -8.02 -1.56
CA GLU A 82 -2.42 -7.99 -0.17
C GLU A 82 -1.60 -6.98 0.65
N VAL A 83 -2.14 -6.57 1.79
CA VAL A 83 -1.48 -5.64 2.70
C VAL A 83 -0.70 -6.41 3.75
N PHE A 84 0.53 -5.95 3.98
CA PHE A 84 1.47 -6.47 4.97
C PHE A 84 1.88 -5.40 5.97
N VAL A 85 2.20 -5.81 7.17
CA VAL A 85 2.76 -4.97 8.25
C VAL A 85 3.97 -5.68 8.86
N ALA A 86 5.00 -4.92 9.20
CA ALA A 86 6.18 -5.40 9.91
C ALA A 86 6.71 -4.34 10.89
N ASN A 87 7.70 -4.70 11.68
CA ASN A 87 8.55 -3.71 12.32
C ASN A 87 9.35 -2.94 11.26
N ALA A 88 9.83 -1.75 11.57
CA ALA A 88 10.54 -0.89 10.61
C ALA A 88 11.85 -1.50 10.05
N ASP A 89 12.40 -2.51 10.71
CA ASP A 89 13.55 -3.28 10.27
C ASP A 89 13.20 -4.51 9.42
N GLY A 90 11.91 -4.73 9.13
CA GLY A 90 11.38 -5.87 8.39
C GLY A 90 11.05 -7.10 9.25
N SER A 91 11.43 -7.11 10.51
CA SER A 91 11.11 -8.24 11.41
C SER A 91 9.60 -8.33 11.69
N ASP A 92 9.14 -9.51 12.07
CA ASP A 92 7.73 -9.81 12.40
C ASP A 92 6.74 -9.42 11.28
N ALA A 93 7.14 -9.65 10.02
CA ALA A 93 6.31 -9.37 8.85
C ALA A 93 5.07 -10.27 8.84
N LYS A 94 3.90 -9.66 8.62
CA LYS A 94 2.61 -10.35 8.60
C LYS A 94 1.75 -9.84 7.47
N GLN A 95 1.18 -10.77 6.71
CA GLN A 95 0.07 -10.48 5.82
C GLN A 95 -1.20 -10.24 6.66
N ILE A 96 -1.81 -9.08 6.52
CA ILE A 96 -2.98 -8.67 7.32
C ILE A 96 -4.29 -8.63 6.52
N THR A 97 -4.25 -8.65 5.18
CA THR A 97 -5.43 -8.88 4.35
C THR A 97 -5.34 -10.22 3.64
N ARG A 98 -6.51 -10.85 3.44
CA ARG A 98 -6.71 -12.05 2.62
C ARG A 98 -8.06 -11.96 1.93
N ILE A 99 -8.31 -10.81 1.30
CA ILE A 99 -9.59 -10.48 0.68
C ILE A 99 -9.52 -10.56 -0.85
N GLY A 100 -8.32 -10.82 -1.36
CA GLY A 100 -8.08 -11.00 -2.80
C GLY A 100 -8.14 -9.69 -3.57
N LYS A 101 -8.09 -9.81 -4.90
CA LYS A 101 -8.14 -8.68 -5.84
C LYS A 101 -6.96 -7.73 -5.64
N ALA A 102 -7.19 -6.43 -5.76
CA ALA A 102 -6.17 -5.41 -5.64
C ALA A 102 -6.38 -4.58 -4.37
N ASN A 103 -5.43 -4.65 -3.45
CA ASN A 103 -5.40 -3.86 -2.22
C ASN A 103 -4.19 -2.93 -2.29
N TRP A 104 -4.43 -1.63 -2.48
CA TRP A 104 -3.40 -0.67 -2.86
C TRP A 104 -3.22 0.45 -1.86
N ALA A 105 -2.03 1.05 -1.91
CA ALA A 105 -1.68 2.28 -1.20
C ALA A 105 -2.09 2.26 0.28
N PRO A 106 -1.72 1.23 1.05
CA PRO A 106 -2.00 1.22 2.48
C PRO A 106 -1.21 2.33 3.18
N ASN A 107 -1.84 2.94 4.19
CA ASN A 107 -1.20 3.93 5.05
C ASN A 107 -1.69 3.77 6.48
N PHE A 108 -0.89 4.18 7.45
CA PHE A 108 -1.35 4.24 8.85
C PHE A 108 -2.23 5.47 9.06
N THR A 109 -3.24 5.34 9.92
CA THR A 109 -3.95 6.50 10.46
C THR A 109 -3.03 7.31 11.40
N PRO A 110 -3.30 8.61 11.61
CA PRO A 110 -2.46 9.46 12.45
C PRO A 110 -2.28 8.97 13.89
N ASP A 111 -3.28 8.25 14.45
CA ASP A 111 -3.21 7.64 15.77
C ASP A 111 -2.41 6.33 15.80
N GLY A 112 -1.99 5.83 14.64
CA GLY A 112 -1.23 4.59 14.49
C GLY A 112 -1.99 3.30 14.82
N LYS A 113 -3.32 3.35 15.00
CA LYS A 113 -4.14 2.20 15.42
C LYS A 113 -4.83 1.48 14.28
N HIS A 114 -4.96 2.13 13.13
CA HIS A 114 -5.63 1.58 11.97
C HIS A 114 -4.77 1.73 10.71
N ILE A 115 -5.15 1.00 9.68
CA ILE A 115 -4.65 1.12 8.34
C ILE A 115 -5.81 1.51 7.42
N ILE A 116 -5.58 2.52 6.60
CA ILE A 116 -6.44 2.88 5.47
C ILE A 116 -5.81 2.37 4.18
N PHE A 117 -6.63 1.84 3.28
CA PHE A 117 -6.17 1.32 1.99
C PHE A 117 -7.26 1.43 0.93
N ALA A 118 -6.87 1.38 -0.33
CA ALA A 118 -7.79 1.32 -1.45
C ALA A 118 -7.97 -0.13 -1.91
N SER A 119 -9.20 -0.55 -2.20
CA SER A 119 -9.48 -1.91 -2.65
C SER A 119 -10.67 -1.98 -3.62
N ASN A 120 -10.61 -2.97 -4.51
CA ASN A 120 -11.71 -3.35 -5.38
C ASN A 120 -12.28 -4.75 -5.04
N HIS A 121 -12.05 -5.26 -3.84
CA HIS A 121 -12.39 -6.63 -3.45
C HIS A 121 -13.89 -6.95 -3.52
N GLU A 122 -14.74 -5.95 -3.41
CA GLU A 122 -16.20 -6.11 -3.55
C GLU A 122 -16.67 -6.24 -5.00
N TYR A 123 -15.78 -6.07 -5.99
CA TYR A 123 -16.12 -6.04 -7.40
C TYR A 123 -15.46 -7.18 -8.16
N GLU A 124 -16.12 -7.71 -9.16
CA GLU A 124 -15.57 -8.82 -9.95
C GLU A 124 -14.31 -8.42 -10.71
N ARG A 125 -14.24 -7.17 -11.17
CA ARG A 125 -13.23 -6.77 -12.13
C ARG A 125 -12.97 -5.26 -12.13
N GLY A 126 -11.70 -4.86 -12.23
CA GLY A 126 -11.26 -3.49 -12.51
C GLY A 126 -11.71 -2.45 -11.47
N PHE A 127 -12.11 -1.31 -11.97
CA PHE A 127 -12.77 -0.25 -11.22
C PHE A 127 -14.25 -0.60 -11.00
N PRO A 128 -14.86 -0.24 -9.87
CA PRO A 128 -14.46 0.77 -8.88
C PRO A 128 -13.42 0.31 -7.85
N PHE A 129 -12.73 1.31 -7.26
CA PHE A 129 -11.95 1.18 -6.04
C PHE A 129 -12.59 2.05 -4.96
N ASN A 130 -12.63 1.55 -3.74
CA ASN A 130 -13.05 2.33 -2.58
C ASN A 130 -11.97 2.32 -1.49
N LEU A 131 -12.09 3.27 -0.57
CA LEU A 131 -11.24 3.34 0.62
C LEU A 131 -11.85 2.52 1.74
N TYR A 132 -11.00 1.78 2.42
CA TYR A 132 -11.34 0.92 3.55
C TYR A 132 -10.43 1.23 4.73
N LEU A 133 -10.98 1.08 5.92
CA LEU A 133 -10.26 1.18 7.19
C LEU A 133 -10.25 -0.20 7.84
N MET A 134 -9.14 -0.58 8.48
CA MET A 134 -9.03 -1.82 9.27
C MET A 134 -8.10 -1.63 10.46
N LYS A 135 -8.18 -2.51 11.45
CA LYS A 135 -7.22 -2.57 12.55
C LYS A 135 -5.87 -3.12 12.07
N LEU A 136 -4.81 -2.91 12.87
CA LEU A 136 -3.46 -3.40 12.56
C LEU A 136 -3.34 -4.93 12.47
N ASP A 137 -4.28 -5.66 13.04
CA ASP A 137 -4.37 -7.12 12.94
C ASP A 137 -5.15 -7.63 11.72
N GLY A 138 -5.63 -6.70 10.87
CA GLY A 138 -6.43 -6.99 9.67
C GLY A 138 -7.92 -7.17 9.95
N ASN A 139 -8.37 -7.08 11.20
CA ASN A 139 -9.79 -7.23 11.54
C ASN A 139 -10.56 -5.91 11.36
N GLY A 140 -11.89 -6.02 11.26
CA GLY A 140 -12.79 -4.88 11.23
C GLY A 140 -12.68 -4.04 9.97
N VAL A 141 -12.51 -4.68 8.82
CA VAL A 141 -12.51 -3.99 7.52
C VAL A 141 -13.83 -3.27 7.32
N THR A 142 -13.78 -1.96 7.18
CA THR A 142 -14.94 -1.08 7.02
C THR A 142 -14.74 -0.18 5.82
N LYS A 143 -15.71 -0.15 4.93
CA LYS A 143 -15.73 0.75 3.78
C LYS A 143 -15.99 2.18 4.24
N ILE A 144 -15.18 3.13 3.79
CA ILE A 144 -15.29 4.55 4.18
C ILE A 144 -15.54 5.49 3.01
N SER A 145 -15.40 5.03 1.76
CA SER A 145 -15.85 5.79 0.60
C SER A 145 -16.88 5.01 -0.20
N HIS A 146 -17.90 5.70 -0.75
CA HIS A 146 -19.09 5.07 -1.31
C HIS A 146 -19.50 5.63 -2.69
N ASP A 147 -18.60 6.34 -3.36
CA ASP A 147 -18.95 7.06 -4.59
C ASP A 147 -19.14 6.14 -5.82
N GLY A 148 -18.75 4.88 -5.72
CA GLY A 148 -18.88 3.89 -6.79
C GLY A 148 -17.92 4.06 -7.97
N GLY A 149 -16.98 5.02 -7.86
CA GLY A 149 -15.94 5.30 -8.84
C GLY A 149 -14.57 4.78 -8.41
N PHE A 150 -13.55 5.59 -8.63
CA PHE A 150 -12.17 5.30 -8.22
C PHE A 150 -11.79 6.24 -7.08
N ASP A 151 -11.66 5.69 -5.87
CA ASP A 151 -11.12 6.36 -4.70
C ASP A 151 -9.86 5.61 -4.24
N ALA A 152 -8.69 6.28 -4.24
CA ALA A 152 -7.41 5.64 -3.94
C ALA A 152 -6.36 6.62 -3.41
N PHE A 153 -5.18 6.10 -3.07
CA PHE A 153 -4.00 6.84 -2.63
C PHE A 153 -4.27 7.75 -1.42
N PRO A 154 -4.76 7.16 -0.31
CA PRO A 154 -5.03 7.91 0.91
C PRO A 154 -3.73 8.40 1.55
N ALA A 155 -3.73 9.65 2.04
CA ALA A 155 -2.64 10.20 2.83
C ALA A 155 -3.17 11.19 3.87
N PHE A 156 -2.39 11.44 4.90
CA PHE A 156 -2.74 12.34 6.00
C PHE A 156 -1.78 13.52 6.07
N SER A 157 -2.28 14.65 6.53
CA SER A 157 -1.42 15.78 6.89
C SER A 157 -0.52 15.41 8.09
N PRO A 158 0.66 16.04 8.22
CA PRO A 158 1.57 15.76 9.32
C PRO A 158 0.96 15.98 10.73
N ASP A 159 0.00 16.90 10.85
CA ASP A 159 -0.72 17.16 12.08
C ASP A 159 -1.91 16.21 12.32
N GLY A 160 -2.16 15.29 11.39
CA GLY A 160 -3.23 14.30 11.47
C GLY A 160 -4.65 14.83 11.33
N LYS A 161 -4.84 16.10 10.96
CA LYS A 161 -6.17 16.74 10.91
C LYS A 161 -6.81 16.72 9.53
N LYS A 162 -6.03 16.53 8.49
CA LYS A 162 -6.51 16.48 7.10
C LYS A 162 -6.24 15.13 6.48
N PHE A 163 -7.17 14.74 5.64
CA PHE A 163 -7.12 13.54 4.83
C PHE A 163 -7.22 13.90 3.37
N ILE A 164 -6.30 13.38 2.55
CA ILE A 164 -6.28 13.59 1.11
C ILE A 164 -6.36 12.24 0.40
N PHE A 165 -7.06 12.20 -0.71
CA PHE A 165 -7.16 11.02 -1.56
C PHE A 165 -7.41 11.41 -3.01
N SER A 166 -7.11 10.51 -3.92
CA SER A 166 -7.43 10.65 -5.34
C SER A 166 -8.82 10.09 -5.63
N SER A 167 -9.61 10.82 -6.43
CA SER A 167 -10.94 10.36 -6.84
C SER A 167 -11.29 10.83 -8.24
N ASN A 168 -12.06 10.02 -8.94
CA ASN A 168 -12.66 10.39 -10.22
C ASN A 168 -14.11 10.91 -10.08
N ARG A 169 -14.58 11.14 -8.84
CA ARG A 169 -15.89 11.77 -8.61
C ARG A 169 -15.97 13.16 -9.25
N ASN A 170 -17.16 13.55 -9.67
CA ASN A 170 -17.41 14.87 -10.27
C ASN A 170 -16.52 15.19 -11.49
N ASN A 171 -16.07 14.17 -12.23
CA ASN A 171 -15.16 14.33 -13.37
C ASN A 171 -15.87 14.72 -14.69
N GLY A 172 -17.19 14.96 -14.65
CA GLY A 172 -17.98 15.32 -15.82
C GLY A 172 -18.06 14.21 -16.90
N GLY A 173 -17.88 12.94 -16.49
CA GLY A 173 -17.88 11.78 -17.40
C GLY A 173 -16.54 11.57 -18.15
N THR A 174 -15.49 12.26 -17.75
CA THR A 174 -14.12 12.07 -18.28
C THR A 174 -13.39 10.95 -17.53
N HIS A 175 -12.14 10.67 -17.92
CA HIS A 175 -11.24 9.77 -17.16
C HIS A 175 -10.37 10.51 -16.14
N ALA A 176 -10.64 11.79 -15.88
CA ALA A 176 -9.84 12.60 -14.98
C ALA A 176 -9.98 12.13 -13.54
N THR A 177 -8.86 12.05 -12.84
CA THR A 177 -8.76 11.81 -11.40
C THR A 177 -8.17 13.05 -10.74
N ASN A 178 -8.81 13.53 -9.68
CA ASN A 178 -8.44 14.73 -8.96
C ASN A 178 -8.10 14.41 -7.51
N LEU A 179 -7.42 15.34 -6.83
CA LEU A 179 -7.17 15.26 -5.41
C LEU A 179 -8.33 15.91 -4.63
N PHE A 180 -8.78 15.20 -3.61
CA PHE A 180 -9.79 15.67 -2.66
C PHE A 180 -9.18 15.72 -1.27
N ILE A 181 -9.55 16.76 -0.52
CA ILE A 181 -9.12 16.95 0.87
C ILE A 181 -10.33 17.17 1.76
N CYS A 182 -10.32 16.54 2.92
CA CYS A 182 -11.35 16.71 3.95
C CYS A 182 -10.72 16.74 5.35
N ASP A 183 -11.52 17.10 6.34
CA ASP A 183 -11.13 16.94 7.72
C ASP A 183 -11.12 15.46 8.12
N TRP A 184 -10.14 15.08 8.93
CA TRP A 184 -10.07 13.74 9.51
C TRP A 184 -10.47 13.81 10.98
N ILE A 185 -11.54 13.07 11.33
CA ILE A 185 -12.07 12.96 12.69
C ILE A 185 -12.21 11.45 12.98
N LEU A 186 -11.44 10.98 13.95
CA LEU A 186 -11.51 9.61 14.53
C LEU A 186 -11.97 9.71 15.97
#